data_5f62559d6d322643a7a94999938d58c4
#
_entry.id   5f62559d6d322643a7a94999938d58c4
#
_cell.length_a   1.000
_cell.length_b   1.000
_cell.length_c   1.000
_cell.angle_alpha   90.00
_cell.angle_beta   90.00
_cell.angle_gamma   90.00
#
_symmetry.space_group_name_H-M   'P 1'
#
loop_
_entity.id
_entity.type
_entity.pdbx_description
1 polymer ?
#
loop_
_entity_poly.entity_id
_entity_poly.type
_entity_poly.pdbx_seq_one_letter_code
_entity_poly.pdbx_strand_id
1 'polypeptide(L)'
;VVRQFWNVEFASWSEKFQTEAIAPVLNKVGAFTANPIIRNIIGQTHSSFNIRQIMDEGKILVVNLSKGLIGEDNAGILGSFLVTKIQLAAMSRSDILDIHDRRPFYLYVDEFQNFATDSFATILSEARKYGLNLTVANQYISQMEPTVRDAVFGNVGTMISFRVSPDDSPILAKQFEPQFEENDLTQMHNRNFIINMVINGEKAPAFSATTLNLPEAKRSHLSRIIEHSRELYSQSRQTVEDTINERIHPGSTGVSVTLAGQAGTSAASVTATGEGTAKRRRRRRR
;
A
#
# COMPACT_ATOMS: atom_id res chain seq x y z
N VAL A 1 -17.68 -27.20 3.18
CA VAL A 1 -16.52 -26.95 4.03
C VAL A 1 -16.79 -25.78 4.97
N VAL A 2 -17.06 -24.54 4.50
CA VAL A 2 -17.23 -23.33 5.35
C VAL A 2 -18.37 -23.47 6.36
N ARG A 3 -19.56 -23.90 5.93
CA ARG A 3 -20.71 -24.12 6.84
C ARG A 3 -20.44 -25.20 7.87
N GLN A 4 -19.74 -26.28 7.50
CA GLN A 4 -19.38 -27.37 8.41
C GLN A 4 -18.43 -26.87 9.49
N PHE A 5 -17.41 -26.13 9.12
CA PHE A 5 -16.49 -25.51 10.09
C PHE A 5 -17.23 -24.65 11.12
N TRP A 6 -18.03 -23.68 10.66
CA TRP A 6 -18.68 -22.74 11.57
C TRP A 6 -19.78 -23.36 12.43
N ASN A 7 -20.60 -24.26 11.85
CA ASN A 7 -21.75 -24.79 12.55
C ASN A 7 -21.45 -26.06 13.40
N VAL A 8 -20.34 -26.74 13.12
CA VAL A 8 -20.01 -27.98 13.84
C VAL A 8 -18.70 -27.82 14.60
N GLU A 9 -17.61 -27.54 13.91
CA GLU A 9 -16.28 -27.55 14.51
C GLU A 9 -16.10 -26.34 15.43
N PHE A 10 -16.30 -25.13 14.93
CA PHE A 10 -16.19 -23.90 15.70
C PHE A 10 -17.23 -23.80 16.83
N ALA A 11 -18.46 -24.22 16.55
CA ALA A 11 -19.52 -24.23 17.56
C ALA A 11 -19.27 -25.20 18.72
N SER A 12 -18.42 -26.20 18.52
CA SER A 12 -18.03 -27.17 19.57
C SER A 12 -16.94 -26.63 20.54
N TRP A 13 -16.29 -25.53 20.17
CA TRP A 13 -15.25 -24.92 21.01
C TRP A 13 -15.84 -24.19 22.22
N SER A 14 -15.08 -24.10 23.32
CA SER A 14 -15.47 -23.27 24.46
C SER A 14 -15.49 -21.78 24.08
N GLU A 15 -16.37 -21.00 24.69
CA GLU A 15 -16.48 -19.54 24.43
C GLU A 15 -15.12 -18.81 24.56
N LYS A 16 -14.32 -19.18 25.54
CA LYS A 16 -12.99 -18.62 25.73
C LYS A 16 -12.10 -18.89 24.53
N PHE A 17 -12.07 -20.13 24.05
CA PHE A 17 -11.24 -20.52 22.91
C PHE A 17 -11.75 -19.90 21.59
N GLN A 18 -13.07 -19.82 21.40
CA GLN A 18 -13.68 -19.09 20.27
C GLN A 18 -13.21 -17.64 20.23
N THR A 19 -13.28 -16.94 21.37
CA THR A 19 -12.87 -15.54 21.48
C THR A 19 -11.36 -15.36 21.20
N GLU A 20 -10.53 -16.18 21.77
CA GLU A 20 -9.07 -16.15 21.56
C GLU A 20 -8.69 -16.45 20.09
N ALA A 21 -9.36 -17.43 19.48
CA ALA A 21 -9.10 -17.81 18.09
C ALA A 21 -9.54 -16.76 17.07
N ILE A 22 -10.67 -16.06 17.35
CA ILE A 22 -11.22 -15.04 16.44
C ILE A 22 -10.54 -13.67 16.62
N ALA A 23 -10.05 -13.34 17.82
CA ALA A 23 -9.52 -12.02 18.11
C ALA A 23 -8.45 -11.54 17.10
N PRO A 24 -7.45 -12.35 16.70
CA PRO A 24 -6.46 -11.93 15.70
C PRO A 24 -7.07 -11.65 14.33
N VAL A 25 -8.07 -12.43 13.94
CA VAL A 25 -8.79 -12.25 12.66
C VAL A 25 -9.64 -10.98 12.71
N LEU A 26 -10.41 -10.78 13.77
CA LEU A 26 -11.24 -9.59 13.95
C LEU A 26 -10.41 -8.31 14.02
N ASN A 27 -9.25 -8.33 14.68
CA ASN A 27 -8.36 -7.19 14.73
C ASN A 27 -7.86 -6.80 13.33
N LYS A 28 -7.48 -7.78 12.50
CA LYS A 28 -7.03 -7.51 11.12
C LYS A 28 -8.19 -7.12 10.21
N VAL A 29 -9.29 -7.88 10.21
CA VAL A 29 -10.46 -7.59 9.38
C VAL A 29 -11.15 -6.29 9.83
N GLY A 30 -11.22 -6.05 11.14
CA GLY A 30 -11.76 -4.82 11.71
C GLY A 30 -11.04 -3.57 11.23
N ALA A 31 -9.70 -3.61 11.11
CA ALA A 31 -8.93 -2.50 10.57
C ALA A 31 -9.34 -2.15 9.12
N PHE A 32 -9.66 -3.15 8.30
CA PHE A 32 -10.15 -2.92 6.93
C PHE A 32 -11.56 -2.35 6.88
N THR A 33 -12.45 -2.85 7.72
CA THR A 33 -13.86 -2.45 7.69
C THR A 33 -14.14 -1.15 8.43
N ALA A 34 -13.30 -0.80 9.39
CA ALA A 34 -13.42 0.45 10.14
C ALA A 34 -13.09 1.69 9.30
N ASN A 35 -12.16 1.57 8.36
CA ASN A 35 -11.83 2.69 7.48
C ASN A 35 -12.78 2.73 6.27
N PRO A 36 -13.55 3.82 6.08
CA PRO A 36 -14.52 3.91 4.99
C PRO A 36 -13.89 3.81 3.60
N ILE A 37 -12.66 4.31 3.41
CA ILE A 37 -11.96 4.26 2.11
C ILE A 37 -11.66 2.81 1.76
N ILE A 38 -11.01 2.08 2.68
CA ILE A 38 -10.67 0.67 2.47
C ILE A 38 -11.93 -0.15 2.28
N ARG A 39 -12.92 0.01 3.18
CA ARG A 39 -14.20 -0.70 3.11
C ARG A 39 -14.88 -0.51 1.75
N ASN A 40 -14.93 0.72 1.24
CA ASN A 40 -15.59 1.02 -0.04
C ASN A 40 -14.82 0.46 -1.25
N ILE A 41 -13.49 0.31 -1.14
CA ILE A 41 -12.67 -0.32 -2.19
C ILE A 41 -12.88 -1.84 -2.19
N ILE A 42 -12.71 -2.50 -1.05
CA ILE A 42 -12.71 -3.97 -0.96
C ILE A 42 -14.10 -4.59 -0.80
N GLY A 43 -15.09 -3.81 -0.32
CA GLY A 43 -16.46 -4.26 -0.08
C GLY A 43 -17.33 -4.40 -1.33
N GLN A 44 -16.81 -4.05 -2.51
CA GLN A 44 -17.54 -4.18 -3.77
C GLN A 44 -17.62 -5.65 -4.22
N THR A 45 -18.71 -6.01 -4.91
CA THR A 45 -18.94 -7.40 -5.38
C THR A 45 -18.04 -7.82 -6.50
N HIS A 46 -17.70 -6.89 -7.37
CA HIS A 46 -16.95 -7.13 -8.59
C HIS A 46 -15.78 -6.15 -8.67
N SER A 47 -14.65 -6.65 -9.14
CA SER A 47 -13.52 -5.79 -9.49
C SER A 47 -13.85 -5.03 -10.78
N SER A 48 -13.62 -3.72 -10.81
CA SER A 48 -13.87 -2.89 -12.00
C SER A 48 -12.83 -3.11 -13.10
N PHE A 49 -11.70 -3.74 -12.80
CA PHE A 49 -10.67 -4.11 -13.77
C PHE A 49 -10.04 -5.45 -13.45
N ASN A 50 -9.45 -6.08 -14.46
CA ASN A 50 -8.75 -7.35 -14.35
C ASN A 50 -7.24 -7.14 -14.58
N ILE A 51 -6.42 -7.43 -13.57
CA ILE A 51 -4.96 -7.22 -13.64
C ILE A 51 -4.32 -8.12 -14.70
N ARG A 52 -4.77 -9.38 -14.84
CA ARG A 52 -4.29 -10.30 -15.86
C ARG A 52 -4.52 -9.72 -17.27
N GLN A 53 -5.71 -9.18 -17.51
CA GLN A 53 -6.04 -8.55 -18.79
C GLN A 53 -5.19 -7.30 -19.03
N ILE A 54 -4.94 -6.48 -18.00
CA ILE A 54 -4.05 -5.31 -18.10
C ILE A 54 -2.65 -5.74 -18.55
N MET A 55 -2.12 -6.84 -18.00
CA MET A 55 -0.81 -7.37 -18.38
C MET A 55 -0.77 -7.86 -19.83
N ASP A 56 -1.76 -8.68 -20.22
CA ASP A 56 -1.78 -9.34 -21.53
C ASP A 56 -2.06 -8.35 -22.67
N GLU A 57 -2.91 -7.36 -22.44
CA GLU A 57 -3.19 -6.27 -23.38
C GLU A 57 -2.11 -5.18 -23.40
N GLY A 58 -1.19 -5.18 -22.44
CA GLY A 58 -0.10 -4.22 -22.33
C GLY A 58 -0.57 -2.83 -21.97
N LYS A 59 -1.56 -2.73 -21.11
CA LYS A 59 -2.06 -1.48 -20.57
C LYS A 59 -1.14 -0.90 -19.51
N ILE A 60 -1.24 0.40 -19.28
CA ILE A 60 -0.52 1.11 -18.22
C ILE A 60 -1.44 1.28 -17.03
N LEU A 61 -1.01 0.76 -15.86
CA LEU A 61 -1.69 0.93 -14.58
C LEU A 61 -0.87 1.84 -13.68
N VAL A 62 -1.41 3.00 -13.32
CA VAL A 62 -0.80 3.93 -12.36
C VAL A 62 -1.65 3.96 -11.10
N VAL A 63 -1.05 3.63 -9.96
CA VAL A 63 -1.74 3.58 -8.67
C VAL A 63 -1.13 4.60 -7.72
N ASN A 64 -1.94 5.54 -7.25
CA ASN A 64 -1.52 6.53 -6.27
C ASN A 64 -1.90 6.07 -4.87
N LEU A 65 -0.90 5.62 -4.10
CA LEU A 65 -1.02 5.20 -2.70
C LEU A 65 -0.42 6.24 -1.75
N SER A 66 -0.58 7.53 -2.07
CA SER A 66 -0.03 8.62 -1.26
C SER A 66 -0.49 8.55 0.19
N LYS A 67 0.46 8.41 1.12
CA LYS A 67 0.21 8.38 2.57
C LYS A 67 -0.55 9.61 3.06
N GLY A 68 -0.31 10.77 2.46
CA GLY A 68 -1.00 12.02 2.80
C GLY A 68 -2.49 12.03 2.45
N LEU A 69 -2.94 11.23 1.50
CA LEU A 69 -4.33 11.16 1.06
C LEU A 69 -5.14 10.06 1.77
N ILE A 70 -4.54 8.90 1.94
CA ILE A 70 -5.26 7.71 2.44
C ILE A 70 -4.80 7.22 3.82
N GLY A 71 -3.73 7.80 4.36
CA GLY A 71 -3.08 7.38 5.60
C GLY A 71 -2.04 6.28 5.36
N GLU A 72 -1.07 6.18 6.27
CA GLU A 72 0.07 5.25 6.13
C GLU A 72 -0.36 3.79 6.18
N ASP A 73 -1.11 3.40 7.20
CA ASP A 73 -1.59 2.03 7.39
C ASP A 73 -2.43 1.56 6.19
N ASN A 74 -3.33 2.45 5.70
CA ASN A 74 -4.17 2.15 4.56
C ASN A 74 -3.37 2.00 3.26
N ALA A 75 -2.36 2.84 3.06
CA ALA A 75 -1.47 2.75 1.90
C ALA A 75 -0.71 1.41 1.92
N GLY A 76 -0.16 1.01 3.07
CA GLY A 76 0.53 -0.26 3.25
C GLY A 76 -0.37 -1.46 2.94
N ILE A 77 -1.57 -1.46 3.48
CA ILE A 77 -2.55 -2.54 3.28
C ILE A 77 -2.99 -2.65 1.82
N LEU A 78 -3.43 -1.55 1.20
CA LEU A 78 -3.86 -1.55 -0.20
C LEU A 78 -2.72 -1.92 -1.14
N GLY A 79 -1.52 -1.42 -0.88
CA GLY A 79 -0.34 -1.73 -1.66
C GLY A 79 0.03 -3.22 -1.59
N SER A 80 0.04 -3.81 -0.40
CA SER A 80 0.30 -5.24 -0.20
C SER A 80 -0.73 -6.12 -0.90
N PHE A 81 -2.01 -5.76 -0.85
CA PHE A 81 -3.05 -6.47 -1.61
C PHE A 81 -2.84 -6.35 -3.11
N LEU A 82 -2.53 -5.16 -3.59
CA LEU A 82 -2.32 -4.94 -5.02
C LEU A 82 -1.12 -5.74 -5.52
N VAL A 83 0.00 -5.71 -4.80
CA VAL A 83 1.19 -6.50 -5.13
C VAL A 83 0.87 -8.00 -5.18
N THR A 84 0.15 -8.52 -4.17
CA THR A 84 -0.30 -9.91 -4.14
C THR A 84 -1.21 -10.23 -5.34
N LYS A 85 -2.14 -9.35 -5.69
CA LYS A 85 -3.01 -9.52 -6.85
C LYS A 85 -2.25 -9.52 -8.17
N ILE A 86 -1.22 -8.66 -8.30
CA ILE A 86 -0.33 -8.62 -9.45
C ILE A 86 0.46 -9.93 -9.56
N GLN A 87 0.98 -10.44 -8.43
CA GLN A 87 1.64 -11.74 -8.37
C GLN A 87 0.74 -12.87 -8.87
N LEU A 88 -0.45 -12.99 -8.30
CA LEU A 88 -1.40 -14.04 -8.69
C LEU A 88 -1.81 -13.93 -10.16
N ALA A 89 -2.00 -12.71 -10.66
CA ALA A 89 -2.27 -12.48 -12.08
C ALA A 89 -1.08 -12.89 -12.96
N ALA A 90 0.15 -12.59 -12.56
CA ALA A 90 1.34 -13.04 -13.27
C ALA A 90 1.46 -14.57 -13.26
N MET A 91 1.30 -15.21 -12.10
CA MET A 91 1.38 -16.67 -11.97
C MET A 91 0.27 -17.38 -12.78
N SER A 92 -0.92 -16.79 -12.91
CA SER A 92 -2.00 -17.33 -13.75
C SER A 92 -1.62 -17.43 -15.23
N ARG A 93 -0.56 -16.71 -15.67
CA ARG A 93 -0.04 -16.78 -17.05
C ARG A 93 0.71 -18.09 -17.36
N SER A 94 0.76 -19.02 -16.40
CA SER A 94 1.25 -20.38 -16.62
C SER A 94 0.44 -21.16 -17.67
N ASP A 95 -0.79 -20.73 -17.97
CA ASP A 95 -1.62 -21.25 -19.05
C ASP A 95 -1.10 -20.91 -20.46
N ILE A 96 -0.26 -19.88 -20.59
CA ILE A 96 0.47 -19.56 -21.82
C ILE A 96 1.71 -20.45 -21.84
N LEU A 97 1.70 -21.48 -22.70
CA LEU A 97 2.71 -22.53 -22.71
C LEU A 97 4.11 -22.00 -23.08
N ASP A 98 4.19 -21.18 -24.12
CA ASP A 98 5.48 -20.56 -24.50
C ASP A 98 5.74 -19.30 -23.67
N ILE A 99 6.88 -19.27 -22.98
CA ILE A 99 7.31 -18.13 -22.18
C ILE A 99 7.53 -16.87 -23.03
N HIS A 100 7.87 -17.03 -24.30
CA HIS A 100 8.11 -15.94 -25.25
C HIS A 100 6.81 -15.25 -25.68
N ASP A 101 5.67 -15.94 -25.59
CA ASP A 101 4.35 -15.38 -25.85
C ASP A 101 3.80 -14.58 -24.66
N ARG A 102 4.42 -14.69 -23.49
CA ARG A 102 4.07 -13.92 -22.31
C ARG A 102 4.60 -12.50 -22.47
N ARG A 103 3.69 -11.56 -22.76
CA ARG A 103 4.06 -10.14 -22.90
C ARG A 103 4.74 -9.64 -21.63
N PRO A 104 5.94 -9.05 -21.69
CA PRO A 104 6.61 -8.51 -20.52
C PRO A 104 5.77 -7.42 -19.84
N PHE A 105 5.59 -7.53 -18.53
CA PHE A 105 4.93 -6.53 -17.69
C PHE A 105 5.93 -5.98 -16.69
N TYR A 106 6.06 -4.66 -16.63
CA TYR A 106 7.03 -3.97 -15.78
C TYR A 106 6.31 -3.37 -14.58
N LEU A 107 6.66 -3.83 -13.40
CA LEU A 107 6.13 -3.35 -12.12
C LEU A 107 7.19 -2.46 -11.44
N TYR A 108 6.86 -1.19 -11.25
CA TYR A 108 7.67 -0.23 -10.52
C TYR A 108 7.02 0.03 -9.16
N VAL A 109 7.76 -0.17 -8.08
CA VAL A 109 7.27 0.05 -6.71
C VAL A 109 8.21 1.01 -6.01
N ASP A 110 7.71 2.21 -5.76
CA ASP A 110 8.40 3.21 -4.94
C ASP A 110 8.07 3.00 -3.46
N GLU A 111 9.00 3.35 -2.56
CA GLU A 111 8.89 3.10 -1.11
C GLU A 111 8.54 1.64 -0.81
N PHE A 112 9.22 0.74 -1.49
CA PHE A 112 8.96 -0.70 -1.51
C PHE A 112 8.84 -1.32 -0.12
N GLN A 113 9.61 -0.86 0.87
CA GLN A 113 9.58 -1.36 2.24
C GLN A 113 8.19 -1.29 2.90
N ASN A 114 7.31 -0.39 2.42
CA ASN A 114 5.95 -0.27 2.94
C ASN A 114 5.01 -1.39 2.47
N PHE A 115 5.38 -2.11 1.42
CA PHE A 115 4.55 -3.13 0.74
C PHE A 115 5.19 -4.51 0.77
N ALA A 116 6.43 -4.60 1.24
CA ALA A 116 7.19 -5.82 1.29
C ALA A 116 6.61 -6.79 2.34
N THR A 117 6.16 -7.95 1.86
CA THR A 117 5.70 -9.07 2.68
C THR A 117 6.54 -10.30 2.35
N ASP A 118 6.49 -11.35 3.18
CA ASP A 118 7.18 -12.62 2.90
C ASP A 118 6.81 -13.20 1.53
N SER A 119 5.57 -12.98 1.09
CA SER A 119 5.13 -13.36 -0.26
C SER A 119 5.94 -12.69 -1.35
N PHE A 120 6.54 -11.53 -1.08
CA PHE A 120 7.33 -10.79 -2.05
C PHE A 120 8.68 -11.47 -2.34
N ALA A 121 9.26 -12.16 -1.37
CA ALA A 121 10.48 -12.95 -1.59
C ALA A 121 10.24 -14.04 -2.65
N THR A 122 9.06 -14.64 -2.65
CA THR A 122 8.64 -15.61 -3.68
C THR A 122 8.48 -14.95 -5.05
N ILE A 123 7.90 -13.73 -5.10
CA ILE A 123 7.78 -12.99 -6.37
C ILE A 123 9.16 -12.73 -6.96
N LEU A 124 10.11 -12.23 -6.19
CA LEU A 124 11.47 -11.93 -6.66
C LEU A 124 12.16 -13.13 -7.31
N SER A 125 11.97 -14.32 -6.73
CA SER A 125 12.61 -15.55 -7.25
C SER A 125 11.92 -16.12 -8.50
N GLU A 126 10.61 -15.89 -8.68
CA GLU A 126 9.82 -16.58 -9.69
C GLU A 126 9.23 -15.69 -10.79
N ALA A 127 9.13 -14.37 -10.55
CA ALA A 127 8.42 -13.42 -11.41
C ALA A 127 8.85 -13.48 -12.89
N ARG A 128 10.14 -13.68 -13.14
CA ARG A 128 10.70 -13.77 -14.50
C ARG A 128 10.04 -14.87 -15.35
N LYS A 129 9.70 -16.02 -14.76
CA LYS A 129 9.05 -17.13 -15.45
C LYS A 129 7.69 -16.75 -16.04
N TYR A 130 7.03 -15.76 -15.42
CA TYR A 130 5.71 -15.30 -15.81
C TYR A 130 5.71 -13.99 -16.58
N GLY A 131 6.88 -13.53 -17.02
CA GLY A 131 7.04 -12.27 -17.75
C GLY A 131 6.79 -11.02 -16.90
N LEU A 132 6.96 -11.11 -15.56
CA LEU A 132 6.88 -9.98 -14.64
C LEU A 132 8.29 -9.49 -14.30
N ASN A 133 8.58 -8.22 -14.63
CA ASN A 133 9.84 -7.56 -14.36
C ASN A 133 9.63 -6.54 -13.23
N LEU A 134 10.46 -6.59 -12.20
CA LEU A 134 10.34 -5.74 -11.03
C LEU A 134 11.43 -4.69 -10.99
N THR A 135 11.04 -3.46 -10.69
CA THR A 135 11.91 -2.37 -10.28
C THR A 135 11.41 -1.85 -8.95
N VAL A 136 12.21 -1.99 -7.92
CA VAL A 136 11.87 -1.57 -6.57
C VAL A 136 12.79 -0.45 -6.11
N ALA A 137 12.25 0.55 -5.44
CA ALA A 137 13.01 1.63 -4.85
C ALA A 137 12.68 1.76 -3.35
N ASN A 138 13.70 2.01 -2.55
CA ASN A 138 13.57 2.20 -1.11
C ASN A 138 14.62 3.20 -0.60
N GLN A 139 14.32 3.85 0.51
CA GLN A 139 15.22 4.85 1.10
C GLN A 139 16.22 4.22 2.08
N TYR A 140 15.80 3.22 2.85
CA TYR A 140 16.61 2.59 3.91
C TYR A 140 16.52 1.07 3.83
N ILE A 141 17.68 0.41 3.79
CA ILE A 141 17.76 -1.06 3.79
C ILE A 141 17.35 -1.61 5.16
N SER A 142 17.68 -0.90 6.22
CA SER A 142 17.36 -1.27 7.61
C SER A 142 15.85 -1.39 7.88
N GLN A 143 15.00 -0.79 7.05
CA GLN A 143 13.54 -0.89 7.15
C GLN A 143 12.95 -2.15 6.49
N MET A 144 13.76 -2.90 5.75
CA MET A 144 13.30 -4.16 5.15
C MET A 144 13.41 -5.32 6.13
N GLU A 145 12.40 -6.18 6.13
CA GLU A 145 12.50 -7.48 6.78
C GLU A 145 13.69 -8.27 6.23
N PRO A 146 14.47 -8.96 7.10
CA PRO A 146 15.69 -9.65 6.66
C PRO A 146 15.47 -10.65 5.52
N THR A 147 14.38 -11.41 5.53
CA THR A 147 14.02 -12.38 4.49
C THR A 147 13.79 -11.72 3.14
N VAL A 148 13.13 -10.56 3.12
CA VAL A 148 12.87 -9.79 1.91
C VAL A 148 14.15 -9.13 1.41
N ARG A 149 14.93 -8.55 2.31
CA ARG A 149 16.23 -7.94 1.97
C ARG A 149 17.15 -8.95 1.30
N ASP A 150 17.32 -10.12 1.89
CA ASP A 150 18.19 -11.16 1.37
C ASP A 150 17.67 -11.70 0.02
N ALA A 151 16.35 -11.78 -0.16
CA ALA A 151 15.75 -12.12 -1.44
C ALA A 151 15.99 -11.04 -2.51
N VAL A 152 15.95 -9.76 -2.16
CA VAL A 152 16.29 -8.65 -3.07
C VAL A 152 17.73 -8.79 -3.52
N PHE A 153 18.69 -8.85 -2.61
CA PHE A 153 20.12 -8.94 -2.95
C PHE A 153 20.48 -10.22 -3.72
N GLY A 154 19.76 -11.31 -3.47
CA GLY A 154 19.99 -12.59 -4.16
C GLY A 154 19.41 -12.69 -5.57
N ASN A 155 18.41 -11.89 -5.91
CA ASN A 155 17.67 -12.04 -7.16
C ASN A 155 17.74 -10.83 -8.12
N VAL A 156 18.20 -9.65 -7.67
CA VAL A 156 18.28 -8.48 -8.55
C VAL A 156 19.51 -8.57 -9.46
N GLY A 157 19.30 -8.36 -10.74
CA GLY A 157 20.39 -8.32 -11.73
C GLY A 157 21.03 -6.95 -11.89
N THR A 158 20.31 -5.89 -11.52
CA THR A 158 20.79 -4.50 -11.58
C THR A 158 20.52 -3.83 -10.25
N MET A 159 21.54 -3.20 -9.68
CA MET A 159 21.45 -2.44 -8.44
C MET A 159 22.00 -1.04 -8.63
N ILE A 160 21.23 -0.05 -8.24
CA ILE A 160 21.59 1.37 -8.30
C ILE A 160 21.54 1.93 -6.89
N SER A 161 22.63 2.54 -6.45
CA SER A 161 22.68 3.22 -5.16
C SER A 161 23.02 4.69 -5.34
N PHE A 162 22.21 5.54 -4.76
CA PHE A 162 22.54 6.95 -4.48
C PHE A 162 23.26 7.03 -3.14
N ARG A 163 23.50 8.26 -2.65
CA ARG A 163 24.09 8.45 -1.33
C ARG A 163 23.22 7.81 -0.23
N VAL A 164 23.85 7.02 0.61
CA VAL A 164 23.18 6.28 1.70
C VAL A 164 23.72 6.68 3.07
N SER A 165 23.04 6.21 4.11
CA SER A 165 23.46 6.37 5.49
C SER A 165 24.70 5.52 5.81
N PRO A 166 25.48 5.87 6.86
CA PRO A 166 26.57 5.03 7.34
C PRO A 166 26.12 3.63 7.80
N ASP A 167 24.86 3.50 8.25
CA ASP A 167 24.31 2.20 8.70
C ASP A 167 24.04 1.25 7.53
N ASP A 168 23.65 1.78 6.36
CA ASP A 168 23.37 0.99 5.16
C ASP A 168 24.61 0.75 4.28
N SER A 169 25.62 1.62 4.38
CA SER A 169 26.81 1.57 3.51
C SER A 169 27.59 0.24 3.58
N PRO A 170 27.78 -0.41 4.77
CA PRO A 170 28.52 -1.69 4.83
C PRO A 170 27.82 -2.84 4.09
N ILE A 171 26.49 -2.78 4.03
CA ILE A 171 25.69 -3.80 3.34
C ILE A 171 25.81 -3.62 1.83
N LEU A 172 25.70 -2.37 1.37
CA LEU A 172 25.72 -2.03 -0.05
C LEU A 172 27.13 -2.11 -0.65
N ALA A 173 28.19 -1.72 0.08
CA ALA A 173 29.57 -1.77 -0.41
C ALA A 173 29.92 -3.16 -0.91
N LYS A 174 29.52 -4.21 -0.19
CA LYS A 174 29.72 -5.63 -0.61
C LYS A 174 29.17 -5.96 -2.00
N GLN A 175 28.19 -5.19 -2.48
CA GLN A 175 27.59 -5.39 -3.80
C GLN A 175 28.38 -4.68 -4.91
N PHE A 176 29.19 -3.69 -4.54
CA PHE A 176 29.94 -2.84 -5.47
C PHE A 176 31.45 -3.06 -5.40
N GLU A 177 31.92 -3.91 -4.48
CA GLU A 177 33.34 -4.33 -4.42
C GLU A 177 33.78 -5.01 -5.72
N PRO A 178 35.07 -4.88 -6.06
CA PRO A 178 36.14 -4.11 -5.41
C PRO A 178 36.22 -2.64 -5.86
N GLN A 179 35.28 -2.13 -6.70
CA GLN A 179 35.37 -0.81 -7.33
C GLN A 179 35.04 0.34 -6.39
N PHE A 180 34.14 0.09 -5.42
CA PHE A 180 33.66 1.11 -4.49
C PHE A 180 33.61 0.59 -3.06
N GLU A 181 33.94 1.47 -2.11
CA GLU A 181 33.95 1.24 -0.68
C GLU A 181 32.81 1.99 0.02
N GLU A 182 32.65 1.80 1.35
CA GLU A 182 31.62 2.44 2.18
C GLU A 182 31.68 3.98 2.11
N ASN A 183 32.89 4.54 2.07
CA ASN A 183 33.09 5.98 2.00
C ASN A 183 32.57 6.57 0.68
N ASP A 184 32.73 5.87 -0.43
CA ASP A 184 32.21 6.31 -1.73
C ASP A 184 30.70 6.45 -1.70
N LEU A 185 30.00 5.52 -1.05
CA LEU A 185 28.55 5.52 -0.92
C LEU A 185 28.01 6.62 0.00
N THR A 186 28.74 6.94 1.09
CA THR A 186 28.31 7.94 2.07
C THR A 186 28.60 9.37 1.65
N GLN A 187 29.67 9.57 0.86
CA GLN A 187 30.13 10.92 0.44
C GLN A 187 29.68 11.29 -0.98
N MET A 188 28.84 10.51 -1.59
CA MET A 188 28.37 10.74 -2.97
C MET A 188 27.63 12.08 -3.10
N HIS A 189 27.95 12.82 -4.17
CA HIS A 189 27.25 14.08 -4.47
C HIS A 189 25.82 13.83 -4.95
N ASN A 190 24.98 14.85 -4.80
CA ASN A 190 23.60 14.79 -5.31
C ASN A 190 23.58 14.43 -6.80
N ARG A 191 22.61 13.58 -7.19
CA ARG A 191 22.39 13.09 -8.56
C ARG A 191 23.46 12.12 -9.07
N ASN A 192 24.55 11.88 -8.34
CA ASN A 192 25.48 10.81 -8.66
C ASN A 192 24.95 9.49 -8.08
N PHE A 193 25.25 8.40 -8.76
CA PHE A 193 24.90 7.06 -8.32
C PHE A 193 25.99 6.06 -8.73
N ILE A 194 26.03 4.96 -8.02
CA ILE A 194 26.82 3.77 -8.37
C ILE A 194 25.86 2.72 -8.87
N ILE A 195 26.25 2.03 -9.92
CA ILE A 195 25.45 0.97 -10.54
C ILE A 195 26.28 -0.29 -10.74
N ASN A 196 25.64 -1.42 -10.45
CA ASN A 196 26.08 -2.75 -10.79
C ASN A 196 24.98 -3.40 -11.62
N MET A 197 25.30 -3.96 -12.77
CA MET A 197 24.32 -4.52 -13.69
C MET A 197 24.82 -5.79 -14.38
N VAL A 198 23.86 -6.59 -14.82
CA VAL A 198 24.13 -7.74 -15.69
C VAL A 198 23.94 -7.33 -17.14
N ILE A 199 24.97 -7.50 -17.97
CA ILE A 199 24.94 -7.21 -19.40
C ILE A 199 25.18 -8.51 -20.14
N ASN A 200 24.27 -8.91 -21.03
CA ASN A 200 24.36 -10.15 -21.78
C ASN A 200 24.59 -11.43 -20.95
N GLY A 201 24.04 -11.43 -19.72
CA GLY A 201 24.18 -12.57 -18.80
C GLY A 201 25.43 -12.53 -17.91
N GLU A 202 26.34 -11.58 -18.10
CA GLU A 202 27.53 -11.41 -17.30
C GLU A 202 27.43 -10.18 -16.37
N LYS A 203 27.94 -10.32 -15.16
CA LYS A 203 27.99 -9.22 -14.18
C LYS A 203 29.09 -8.24 -14.60
N ALA A 204 28.69 -7.02 -15.01
CA ALA A 204 29.64 -5.96 -15.33
C ALA A 204 30.27 -5.39 -14.05
N PRO A 205 31.53 -4.92 -14.10
CA PRO A 205 32.12 -4.17 -12.99
C PRO A 205 31.27 -2.96 -12.63
N ALA A 206 31.14 -2.66 -11.33
CA ALA A 206 30.39 -1.50 -10.88
C ALA A 206 31.04 -0.20 -11.39
N PHE A 207 30.22 0.79 -11.72
CA PHE A 207 30.68 2.10 -12.16
C PHE A 207 29.77 3.21 -11.62
N SER A 208 30.28 4.43 -11.57
CA SER A 208 29.53 5.62 -11.16
C SER A 208 29.00 6.39 -12.38
N ALA A 209 27.85 7.04 -12.20
CA ALA A 209 27.26 7.89 -13.20
C ALA A 209 26.45 9.04 -12.56
N THR A 210 25.95 9.94 -13.38
CA THR A 210 25.13 11.09 -12.95
C THR A 210 23.79 11.04 -13.67
N THR A 211 22.70 11.30 -12.92
CA THR A 211 21.35 11.34 -13.50
C THR A 211 21.21 12.52 -14.46
N LEU A 212 20.49 12.28 -15.56
CA LEU A 212 20.09 13.34 -16.48
C LEU A 212 19.00 14.22 -15.89
N ASN A 213 18.80 15.42 -16.45
CA ASN A 213 17.62 16.22 -16.14
C ASN A 213 16.37 15.53 -16.68
N LEU A 214 15.30 15.55 -15.90
CA LEU A 214 14.01 15.11 -16.40
C LEU A 214 13.55 16.02 -17.54
N PRO A 215 13.06 15.48 -18.65
CA PRO A 215 12.49 16.28 -19.71
C PRO A 215 11.22 16.98 -19.20
N GLU A 216 11.09 18.26 -19.49
CA GLU A 216 9.86 19.00 -19.16
C GLU A 216 8.69 18.50 -20.02
N ALA A 217 7.57 18.23 -19.37
CA ALA A 217 6.36 17.85 -20.07
C ALA A 217 5.78 19.05 -20.82
N LYS A 218 5.75 18.98 -22.14
CA LYS A 218 5.18 20.04 -22.99
C LYS A 218 3.68 20.28 -22.75
N ARG A 219 2.95 19.27 -22.29
CA ARG A 219 1.52 19.30 -21.95
C ARG A 219 1.23 18.36 -20.79
N SER A 220 0.36 18.78 -19.86
CA SER A 220 -0.16 17.90 -18.81
C SER A 220 -1.51 17.32 -19.26
N HIS A 221 -1.63 16.01 -19.14
CA HIS A 221 -2.88 15.29 -19.40
C HIS A 221 -3.49 14.73 -18.10
N LEU A 222 -3.01 15.18 -16.94
CA LEU A 222 -3.37 14.62 -15.64
C LEU A 222 -4.88 14.59 -15.40
N SER A 223 -5.56 15.74 -15.53
CA SER A 223 -7.00 15.82 -15.27
C SER A 223 -7.79 14.89 -16.19
N ARG A 224 -7.45 14.87 -17.49
CA ARG A 224 -8.12 14.03 -18.49
C ARG A 224 -7.93 12.53 -18.18
N ILE A 225 -6.74 12.13 -17.74
CA ILE A 225 -6.47 10.73 -17.36
C ILE A 225 -7.28 10.35 -16.12
N ILE A 226 -7.36 11.23 -15.12
CA ILE A 226 -8.14 11.00 -13.90
C ILE A 226 -9.63 10.88 -14.22
N GLU A 227 -10.18 11.80 -15.01
CA GLU A 227 -11.59 11.79 -15.43
C GLU A 227 -11.93 10.49 -16.16
N HIS A 228 -11.16 10.16 -17.18
CA HIS A 228 -11.37 8.93 -17.95
C HIS A 228 -11.25 7.65 -17.10
N SER A 229 -10.29 7.60 -16.19
CA SER A 229 -10.15 6.48 -15.25
C SER A 229 -11.36 6.36 -14.33
N ARG A 230 -11.90 7.49 -13.84
CA ARG A 230 -13.08 7.49 -12.99
C ARG A 230 -14.34 7.05 -13.75
N GLU A 231 -14.52 7.50 -14.96
CA GLU A 231 -15.64 7.10 -15.82
C GLU A 231 -15.68 5.59 -16.05
N LEU A 232 -14.52 4.97 -16.31
CA LEU A 232 -14.44 3.56 -16.67
C LEU A 232 -14.41 2.63 -15.46
N TYR A 233 -13.78 3.03 -14.36
CA TYR A 233 -13.41 2.10 -13.28
C TYR A 233 -13.94 2.49 -11.90
N SER A 234 -14.65 3.62 -11.74
CA SER A 234 -15.17 4.01 -10.44
C SER A 234 -16.68 4.12 -10.41
N GLN A 235 -17.23 4.03 -9.21
CA GLN A 235 -18.62 4.30 -8.89
C GLN A 235 -18.69 5.44 -7.87
N SER A 236 -19.85 6.10 -7.75
CA SER A 236 -20.02 7.11 -6.74
C SER A 236 -19.91 6.48 -5.34
N ARG A 237 -19.31 7.20 -4.40
CA ARG A 237 -19.18 6.76 -3.01
C ARG A 237 -20.54 6.36 -2.41
N GLN A 238 -21.57 7.15 -2.67
CA GLN A 238 -22.91 6.90 -2.16
C GLN A 238 -23.46 5.56 -2.68
N THR A 239 -23.34 5.30 -3.98
CA THR A 239 -23.81 4.04 -4.58
C THR A 239 -23.12 2.81 -3.95
N VAL A 240 -21.81 2.92 -3.69
CA VAL A 240 -21.05 1.82 -3.06
C VAL A 240 -21.48 1.62 -1.61
N GLU A 241 -21.62 2.69 -0.84
CA GLU A 241 -22.06 2.63 0.55
C GLU A 241 -23.49 2.07 0.67
N ASP A 242 -24.41 2.48 -0.19
CA ASP A 242 -25.76 1.95 -0.24
C ASP A 242 -25.77 0.43 -0.54
N THR A 243 -25.00 0.00 -1.53
CA THR A 243 -24.86 -1.43 -1.87
C THR A 243 -24.26 -2.25 -0.73
N ILE A 244 -23.29 -1.72 -0.01
CA ILE A 244 -22.70 -2.39 1.17
C ILE A 244 -23.73 -2.49 2.29
N ASN A 245 -24.46 -1.41 2.56
CA ASN A 245 -25.47 -1.37 3.63
C ASN A 245 -26.65 -2.31 3.36
N GLU A 246 -27.14 -2.39 2.12
CA GLU A 246 -28.18 -3.32 1.73
C GLU A 246 -27.80 -4.79 1.96
N ARG A 247 -26.52 -5.11 1.82
CA ARG A 247 -26.01 -6.47 2.08
C ARG A 247 -25.88 -6.80 3.56
N ILE A 248 -25.45 -5.82 4.35
CA ILE A 248 -25.27 -5.98 5.79
C ILE A 248 -26.65 -6.06 6.45
N HIS A 249 -27.64 -5.33 5.93
CA HIS A 249 -29.00 -5.25 6.44
C HIS A 249 -30.04 -5.56 5.36
N PRO A 250 -30.16 -6.82 4.90
CA PRO A 250 -31.15 -7.19 3.88
C PRO A 250 -32.55 -6.92 4.42
N GLY A 251 -33.25 -5.96 3.82
CA GLY A 251 -34.62 -5.59 4.19
C GLY A 251 -34.79 -4.27 4.92
N SER A 252 -33.74 -3.55 5.22
CA SER A 252 -33.82 -2.16 5.70
C SER A 252 -33.80 -1.18 4.52
N THR A 253 -34.87 -1.17 3.73
CA THR A 253 -35.09 -0.12 2.75
C THR A 253 -35.21 1.22 3.45
N GLY A 254 -34.20 2.06 3.31
CA GLY A 254 -34.30 3.52 3.32
C GLY A 254 -34.91 4.18 4.54
N VAL A 255 -34.20 4.24 5.67
CA VAL A 255 -34.36 5.39 6.56
C VAL A 255 -33.05 6.19 6.49
N SER A 256 -33.04 7.17 5.62
CA SER A 256 -32.05 8.25 5.66
C SER A 256 -32.23 8.98 6.97
N VAL A 257 -31.42 8.67 7.99
CA VAL A 257 -31.32 9.50 9.18
C VAL A 257 -30.52 10.73 8.76
N THR A 258 -31.24 11.72 8.26
CA THR A 258 -30.75 13.08 8.16
C THR A 258 -30.58 13.57 9.59
N LEU A 259 -29.39 13.59 10.12
CA LEU A 259 -29.03 14.35 11.30
C LEU A 259 -29.18 15.83 10.97
N ALA A 260 -30.43 16.30 11.04
CA ALA A 260 -30.73 17.71 11.04
C ALA A 260 -30.19 18.27 12.37
N GLY A 261 -29.11 19.01 12.29
CA GLY A 261 -28.60 19.81 13.38
C GLY A 261 -29.70 20.79 13.85
N GLN A 262 -30.31 20.52 14.97
CA GLN A 262 -31.12 21.51 15.65
C GLN A 262 -30.18 22.53 16.31
N ALA A 263 -29.98 23.64 15.60
CA ALA A 263 -29.62 24.91 16.24
C ALA A 263 -30.91 25.49 16.85
N GLY A 264 -31.22 25.10 18.08
CA GLY A 264 -32.29 25.68 18.86
C GLY A 264 -31.77 26.88 19.63
N THR A 265 -32.05 28.07 19.12
CA THR A 265 -32.02 29.31 19.89
C THR A 265 -33.17 29.29 20.91
N SER A 266 -32.83 29.13 22.17
CA SER A 266 -33.76 29.43 23.29
C SER A 266 -33.22 30.62 24.07
N ALA A 267 -33.78 31.78 23.79
CA ALA A 267 -33.70 32.94 24.65
C ALA A 267 -34.66 32.73 25.86
N ALA A 268 -34.12 32.52 27.01
CA ALA A 268 -34.88 32.59 28.27
C ALA A 268 -34.36 33.80 29.07
N SER A 269 -35.20 34.81 29.14
CA SER A 269 -35.11 35.91 30.08
C SER A 269 -35.34 35.38 31.49
N VAL A 270 -34.38 35.62 32.41
CA VAL A 270 -34.63 35.52 33.86
C VAL A 270 -34.18 36.80 34.50
N THR A 271 -35.16 37.48 35.07
CA THR A 271 -35.12 38.65 35.95
C THR A 271 -34.32 38.39 37.22
N ALA A 272 -33.57 39.39 37.62
CA ALA A 272 -32.80 39.44 38.84
C ALA A 272 -33.68 39.56 40.10
N THR A 273 -33.25 38.96 41.20
CA THR A 273 -33.33 39.55 42.55
C THR A 273 -32.44 38.77 43.52
N GLY A 274 -31.66 39.50 44.32
CA GLY A 274 -31.36 39.15 45.72
C GLY A 274 -29.90 38.76 46.03
N GLU A 275 -29.09 39.74 46.37
CA GLU A 275 -28.25 39.92 47.56
C GLU A 275 -27.57 38.72 48.24
N GLY A 276 -26.25 38.89 48.50
CA GLY A 276 -25.61 38.16 49.60
C GLY A 276 -24.09 37.98 49.52
N THR A 277 -23.36 39.06 49.82
CA THR A 277 -22.12 39.15 50.64
C THR A 277 -21.00 38.05 50.58
N ALA A 278 -19.85 38.51 50.17
CA ALA A 278 -18.52 38.48 50.81
C ALA A 278 -17.85 37.14 51.24
N LYS A 279 -16.70 36.82 50.71
CA LYS A 279 -15.40 36.97 51.41
C LYS A 279 -14.22 36.45 50.62
N ARG A 280 -13.28 37.33 50.41
CA ARG A 280 -11.86 37.12 50.08
C ARG A 280 -11.21 35.94 50.81
N ARG A 281 -10.32 35.21 50.11
CA ARG A 281 -8.97 34.90 50.66
C ARG A 281 -7.96 34.56 49.55
N ARG A 282 -6.96 35.40 49.45
CA ARG A 282 -5.63 35.23 48.80
C ARG A 282 -4.79 34.21 49.57
N ARG A 283 -3.96 33.46 48.86
CA ARG A 283 -2.55 33.04 49.19
C ARG A 283 -2.10 32.21 48.01
N ARG A 284 -1.17 32.64 47.20
CA ARG A 284 0.26 32.89 47.24
C ARG A 284 1.14 31.69 47.73
N ARG A 285 2.08 31.35 46.84
CA ARG A 285 3.39 30.64 47.03
C ARG A 285 3.26 29.10 47.09
N ARG A 286 4.07 28.36 46.41
CA ARG A 286 5.45 28.50 45.83
C ARG A 286 5.51 27.68 44.54
#